data_43caeac8bacdccfb8966f880c9f61113
#
_entry.id   43caeac8bacdccfb8966f880c9f61113
#
_cell.length_a   1.000
_cell.length_b   1.000
_cell.length_c   1.000
_cell.angle_alpha   90.00
_cell.angle_beta   90.00
_cell.angle_gamma   90.00
#
_symmetry.space_group_name_H-M   'P 1'
#
loop_
_entity.id
_entity.type
_entity.pdbx_description
1 polymer ?
#
loop_
_entity_poly.entity_id
_entity_poly.type
_entity_poly.pdbx_seq_one_letter_code
_entity_poly.pdbx_strand_id
1 'polypeptide(L)'
;MAKGFTVKAKAPAPKKEVEWDFAKAREMVKGKTVVFCLPGRGVSYTFLKNFVQLCFDLVQAGASIQISQDYSSMVNFARCKCLGANVLRGPDQKPWDGKLKYDWQLWIDSDIVFNTEKFYQLILMDQDIASGWYCTEDGQTTSVAHWMEEDDFRNNGGVMNHETLE
;
A
#
# COMPACT_ATOMS: atom_id res chain seq x y z
N MET A 1 9.53 42.64 -27.31
CA MET A 1 8.21 42.32 -26.69
C MET A 1 7.94 40.83 -26.93
N ALA A 2 8.11 40.02 -25.93
CA ALA A 2 7.85 38.58 -26.01
C ALA A 2 6.37 38.34 -25.73
N LYS A 3 5.65 37.71 -26.67
CA LYS A 3 4.26 37.30 -26.48
C LYS A 3 4.22 36.09 -25.56
N GLY A 4 3.74 36.27 -24.34
CA GLY A 4 3.51 35.17 -23.39
C GLY A 4 2.46 34.20 -23.94
N PHE A 5 2.82 32.93 -24.06
CA PHE A 5 1.91 31.84 -24.35
C PHE A 5 1.17 31.48 -23.03
N THR A 6 -0.10 31.85 -22.96
CA THR A 6 -0.95 31.39 -21.87
C THR A 6 -1.57 30.04 -22.27
N VAL A 7 -1.05 28.95 -21.76
CA VAL A 7 -1.68 27.62 -21.89
C VAL A 7 -2.86 27.61 -20.92
N LYS A 8 -4.08 27.68 -21.45
CA LYS A 8 -5.29 27.41 -20.67
C LYS A 8 -5.30 25.93 -20.33
N ALA A 9 -5.08 25.60 -19.07
CA ALA A 9 -5.29 24.26 -18.59
C ALA A 9 -6.73 23.82 -18.88
N LYS A 10 -6.90 22.72 -19.60
CA LYS A 10 -8.20 22.12 -19.89
C LYS A 10 -8.73 21.57 -18.56
N ALA A 11 -9.95 21.98 -18.17
CA ALA A 11 -10.58 21.43 -16.98
C ALA A 11 -10.54 19.89 -17.02
N PRO A 12 -10.18 19.21 -15.92
CA PRO A 12 -10.15 17.76 -15.89
C PRO A 12 -11.54 17.21 -16.22
N ALA A 13 -11.58 16.16 -17.03
CA ALA A 13 -12.83 15.47 -17.33
C ALA A 13 -13.43 14.92 -16.02
N PRO A 14 -14.77 14.91 -15.88
CA PRO A 14 -15.41 14.40 -14.66
C PRO A 14 -14.93 12.97 -14.43
N LYS A 15 -14.34 12.72 -13.26
CA LYS A 15 -13.90 11.38 -12.85
C LYS A 15 -15.14 10.49 -12.82
N LYS A 16 -15.17 9.44 -13.66
CA LYS A 16 -16.19 8.38 -13.52
C LYS A 16 -15.95 7.75 -12.15
N GLU A 17 -16.96 7.79 -11.28
CA GLU A 17 -16.94 6.96 -10.07
C GLU A 17 -16.80 5.50 -10.50
N VAL A 18 -15.77 4.84 -10.01
CA VAL A 18 -15.55 3.41 -10.25
C VAL A 18 -16.45 2.67 -9.26
N GLU A 19 -17.47 1.98 -9.78
CA GLU A 19 -18.30 1.09 -8.95
C GLU A 19 -17.51 -0.20 -8.66
N TRP A 20 -17.24 -0.45 -7.38
CA TRP A 20 -16.47 -1.60 -6.93
C TRP A 20 -17.38 -2.77 -6.57
N ASP A 21 -17.21 -3.89 -7.25
CA ASP A 21 -17.95 -5.14 -6.96
C ASP A 21 -17.27 -5.91 -5.80
N PHE A 22 -17.63 -5.54 -4.57
CA PHE A 22 -17.09 -6.21 -3.37
C PHE A 22 -17.57 -7.65 -3.20
N ALA A 23 -18.71 -8.04 -3.81
CA ALA A 23 -19.16 -9.43 -3.81
C ALA A 23 -18.21 -10.29 -4.65
N LYS A 24 -17.82 -9.80 -5.82
CA LYS A 24 -16.79 -10.42 -6.65
C LYS A 24 -15.46 -10.53 -5.91
N ALA A 25 -15.01 -9.46 -5.22
CA ALA A 25 -13.78 -9.49 -4.44
C ALA A 25 -13.77 -10.58 -3.36
N ARG A 26 -14.90 -10.78 -2.66
CA ARG A 26 -15.06 -11.85 -1.66
C ARG A 26 -14.98 -13.25 -2.29
N GLU A 27 -15.55 -13.46 -3.46
CA GLU A 27 -15.37 -14.73 -4.18
C GLU A 27 -13.94 -14.95 -4.64
N MET A 28 -13.20 -13.89 -5.05
CA MET A 28 -11.79 -14.00 -5.44
C MET A 28 -10.89 -14.45 -4.29
N VAL A 29 -11.17 -14.05 -3.05
CA VAL A 29 -10.36 -14.44 -1.88
C VAL A 29 -10.71 -15.81 -1.32
N LYS A 30 -11.82 -16.41 -1.72
CA LYS A 30 -12.29 -17.68 -1.22
C LYS A 30 -11.31 -18.83 -1.53
N GLY A 31 -10.92 -19.57 -0.50
CA GLY A 31 -9.93 -20.64 -0.60
C GLY A 31 -8.49 -20.16 -0.83
N LYS A 32 -8.24 -18.85 -0.79
CA LYS A 32 -6.93 -18.22 -0.97
C LYS A 32 -6.23 -17.99 0.36
N THR A 33 -4.93 -17.90 0.31
CA THR A 33 -4.10 -17.54 1.47
C THR A 33 -3.55 -16.13 1.30
N VAL A 34 -3.85 -15.27 2.26
CA VAL A 34 -3.32 -13.90 2.35
C VAL A 34 -2.28 -13.83 3.44
N VAL A 35 -1.09 -13.34 3.10
CA VAL A 35 -0.03 -13.05 4.08
C VAL A 35 0.03 -11.56 4.32
N PHE A 36 -0.18 -11.14 5.56
CA PHE A 36 0.03 -9.78 6.00
C PHE A 36 1.45 -9.60 6.54
N CYS A 37 2.23 -8.72 5.93
CA CYS A 37 3.54 -8.31 6.38
C CYS A 37 3.43 -6.95 7.08
N LEU A 38 3.66 -6.93 8.38
CA LEU A 38 3.45 -5.78 9.26
C LEU A 38 4.81 -5.34 9.86
N PRO A 39 5.62 -4.55 9.14
CA PRO A 39 6.88 -4.05 9.69
C PRO A 39 6.60 -2.98 10.74
N GLY A 40 7.07 -3.17 11.97
CA GLY A 40 6.89 -2.19 13.04
C GLY A 40 6.93 -2.78 14.44
N ARG A 41 7.03 -1.91 15.45
CA ARG A 41 7.03 -2.30 16.87
C ARG A 41 5.64 -2.43 17.48
N GLY A 42 4.69 -1.67 16.95
CA GLY A 42 3.35 -1.58 17.47
C GLY A 42 2.44 -0.83 16.49
N VAL A 43 1.18 -0.84 16.79
CA VAL A 43 0.15 -0.22 15.95
C VAL A 43 -0.78 0.64 16.81
N SER A 44 -1.45 1.60 16.19
CA SER A 44 -2.51 2.37 16.86
C SER A 44 -3.74 1.50 17.11
N TYR A 45 -4.59 1.89 18.07
CA TYR A 45 -5.88 1.20 18.28
C TYR A 45 -6.79 1.29 17.05
N THR A 46 -6.72 2.37 16.28
CA THR A 46 -7.46 2.52 15.03
C THR A 46 -6.99 1.49 13.99
N PHE A 47 -5.68 1.34 13.82
CA PHE A 47 -5.11 0.29 12.98
C PHE A 47 -5.60 -1.09 13.43
N LEU A 48 -5.43 -1.41 14.73
CA LEU A 48 -5.79 -2.71 15.27
C LEU A 48 -7.25 -3.04 15.02
N LYS A 49 -8.18 -2.10 15.29
CA LYS A 49 -9.61 -2.28 15.04
C LYS A 49 -9.90 -2.62 13.57
N ASN A 50 -9.33 -1.84 12.65
CA ASN A 50 -9.55 -2.02 11.22
C ASN A 50 -8.92 -3.32 10.70
N PHE A 51 -7.73 -3.67 11.21
CA PHE A 51 -7.04 -4.91 10.85
C PHE A 51 -7.81 -6.14 11.32
N VAL A 52 -8.29 -6.13 12.56
CA VAL A 52 -9.11 -7.22 13.10
C VAL A 52 -10.42 -7.37 12.30
N GLN A 53 -11.07 -6.24 11.96
CA GLN A 53 -12.28 -6.27 11.12
C GLN A 53 -11.99 -6.88 9.74
N LEU A 54 -10.89 -6.51 9.09
CA LEU A 54 -10.46 -7.10 7.83
C LEU A 54 -10.21 -8.61 7.97
N CYS A 55 -9.51 -9.02 9.02
CA CYS A 55 -9.23 -10.44 9.27
C CYS A 55 -10.53 -11.25 9.43
N PHE A 56 -11.49 -10.75 10.21
CA PHE A 56 -12.79 -11.42 10.37
C PHE A 56 -13.53 -11.52 9.04
N ASP A 57 -13.56 -10.45 8.26
CA ASP A 57 -14.25 -10.43 6.98
C ASP A 57 -13.63 -11.43 5.98
N LEU A 58 -12.30 -11.50 5.92
CA LEU A 58 -11.59 -12.45 5.06
C LEU A 58 -11.84 -13.91 5.47
N VAL A 59 -11.82 -14.21 6.76
CA VAL A 59 -12.11 -15.56 7.26
C VAL A 59 -13.56 -15.94 6.94
N GLN A 60 -14.51 -15.03 7.10
CA GLN A 60 -15.92 -15.26 6.72
C GLN A 60 -16.06 -15.44 5.20
N ALA A 61 -15.25 -14.77 4.39
CA ALA A 61 -15.20 -14.98 2.94
C ALA A 61 -14.51 -16.31 2.54
N GLY A 62 -13.97 -17.07 3.50
CA GLY A 62 -13.33 -18.36 3.26
C GLY A 62 -11.85 -18.27 2.90
N ALA A 63 -11.19 -17.15 3.19
CA ALA A 63 -9.74 -17.01 3.04
C ALA A 63 -8.98 -17.57 4.26
N SER A 64 -7.74 -17.99 4.03
CA SER A 64 -6.78 -18.29 5.08
C SER A 64 -5.87 -17.07 5.30
N ILE A 65 -5.54 -16.79 6.55
CA ILE A 65 -4.72 -15.64 6.92
C ILE A 65 -3.44 -16.08 7.58
N GLN A 66 -2.33 -15.48 7.18
CA GLN A 66 -1.05 -15.56 7.84
C GLN A 66 -0.58 -14.15 8.19
N ILE A 67 0.00 -13.99 9.37
CA ILE A 67 0.52 -12.70 9.82
C ILE A 67 2.01 -12.85 10.10
N SER A 68 2.80 -12.02 9.45
CA SER A 68 4.23 -11.91 9.70
C SER A 68 4.57 -10.50 10.15
N GLN A 69 5.12 -10.39 11.34
CA GLN A 69 5.50 -9.12 11.95
C GLN A 69 6.95 -9.21 12.42
N ASP A 70 7.72 -8.19 12.13
CA ASP A 70 9.05 -8.02 12.69
C ASP A 70 9.42 -6.53 12.73
N TYR A 71 10.48 -6.22 13.45
CA TYR A 71 10.96 -4.87 13.64
C TYR A 71 12.46 -4.75 13.42
N SER A 72 12.85 -3.63 12.84
CA SER A 72 14.22 -3.11 12.84
C SER A 72 14.17 -1.58 12.80
N SER A 73 15.22 -0.92 13.26
CA SER A 73 15.39 0.53 13.10
C SER A 73 15.55 0.96 11.63
N MET A 74 15.91 0.03 10.75
CA MET A 74 15.98 0.24 9.32
C MET A 74 14.84 -0.52 8.62
N VAL A 75 14.05 0.19 7.82
CA VAL A 75 12.84 -0.34 7.20
C VAL A 75 13.11 -1.51 6.27
N ASN A 76 14.20 -1.47 5.50
CA ASN A 76 14.60 -2.58 4.63
C ASN A 76 14.92 -3.86 5.42
N PHE A 77 15.53 -3.74 6.60
CA PHE A 77 15.79 -4.88 7.48
C PHE A 77 14.51 -5.40 8.12
N ALA A 78 13.60 -4.51 8.55
CA ALA A 78 12.30 -4.91 9.06
C ALA A 78 11.51 -5.70 8.01
N ARG A 79 11.45 -5.20 6.78
CA ARG A 79 10.78 -5.89 5.67
C ARG A 79 11.45 -7.24 5.35
N CYS A 80 12.79 -7.30 5.32
CA CYS A 80 13.50 -8.56 5.11
C CYS A 80 13.14 -9.60 6.18
N LYS A 81 13.10 -9.20 7.46
CA LYS A 81 12.73 -10.08 8.56
C LYS A 81 11.26 -10.52 8.51
N CYS A 82 10.32 -9.65 8.11
CA CYS A 82 8.94 -10.05 7.87
C CYS A 82 8.82 -11.18 6.83
N LEU A 83 9.76 -11.28 5.90
CA LEU A 83 9.84 -12.40 4.95
C LEU A 83 10.54 -13.63 5.50
N GLY A 84 10.97 -13.63 6.77
CA GLY A 84 11.80 -14.68 7.33
C GLY A 84 13.20 -14.76 6.72
N ALA A 85 13.62 -13.68 6.05
CA ALA A 85 14.91 -13.58 5.39
C ALA A 85 15.93 -12.79 6.25
N ASN A 86 17.19 -12.84 5.86
CA ASN A 86 18.25 -12.09 6.52
C ASN A 86 19.14 -11.43 5.44
N VAL A 87 19.22 -10.11 5.46
CA VAL A 87 19.99 -9.32 4.49
C VAL A 87 21.45 -9.75 4.37
N LEU A 88 22.01 -10.36 5.43
CA LEU A 88 23.39 -10.83 5.44
C LEU A 88 23.61 -12.18 4.71
N ARG A 89 22.54 -12.87 4.32
CA ARG A 89 22.63 -14.15 3.59
C ARG A 89 22.71 -13.99 2.07
N GLY A 90 22.63 -12.76 1.55
CA GLY A 90 22.65 -12.49 0.12
C GLY A 90 21.26 -12.51 -0.54
N PRO A 91 21.18 -12.31 -1.87
CA PRO A 91 19.92 -12.08 -2.59
C PRO A 91 19.10 -13.35 -2.89
N ASP A 92 19.70 -14.53 -2.87
CA ASP A 92 19.09 -15.79 -3.35
C ASP A 92 18.13 -16.45 -2.33
N GLN A 93 17.57 -15.66 -1.42
CA GLN A 93 16.65 -16.15 -0.41
C GLN A 93 15.21 -16.16 -0.94
N LYS A 94 14.47 -17.19 -0.55
CA LYS A 94 13.03 -17.25 -0.79
C LYS A 94 12.29 -16.79 0.47
N PRO A 95 11.21 -16.04 0.34
CA PRO A 95 10.35 -15.72 1.47
C PRO A 95 9.99 -16.99 2.26
N TRP A 96 10.17 -16.94 3.59
CA TRP A 96 9.95 -18.04 4.54
C TRP A 96 10.61 -19.36 4.12
N ASP A 97 11.81 -19.31 3.53
CA ASP A 97 12.54 -20.44 2.96
C ASP A 97 11.72 -21.23 1.91
N GLY A 98 10.72 -20.63 1.30
CA GLY A 98 9.79 -21.27 0.37
C GLY A 98 8.82 -22.27 1.01
N LYS A 99 8.72 -22.30 2.35
CA LYS A 99 7.84 -23.23 3.08
C LYS A 99 6.40 -22.76 3.17
N LEU A 100 6.17 -21.43 3.14
CA LEU A 100 4.84 -20.86 3.18
C LEU A 100 4.30 -20.70 1.76
N LYS A 101 3.13 -21.29 1.51
CA LYS A 101 2.38 -21.09 0.27
C LYS A 101 1.32 -20.02 0.50
N TYR A 102 1.26 -19.04 -0.37
CA TYR A 102 0.27 -17.96 -0.31
C TYR A 102 -0.09 -17.49 -1.73
N ASP A 103 -1.25 -16.87 -1.85
CA ASP A 103 -1.75 -16.30 -3.12
C ASP A 103 -1.47 -14.80 -3.17
N TRP A 104 -1.63 -14.09 -2.05
CA TRP A 104 -1.37 -12.66 -1.95
C TRP A 104 -0.53 -12.33 -0.73
N GLN A 105 0.34 -11.35 -0.92
CA GLN A 105 1.15 -10.76 0.14
C GLN A 105 0.84 -9.27 0.24
N LEU A 106 0.34 -8.84 1.38
CA LEU A 106 0.01 -7.45 1.64
C LEU A 106 0.95 -6.84 2.67
N TRP A 107 1.59 -5.74 2.29
CA TRP A 107 2.39 -4.92 3.18
C TRP A 107 1.57 -3.78 3.72
N ILE A 108 1.54 -3.60 5.04
CA ILE A 108 0.88 -2.49 5.70
C ILE A 108 1.82 -1.94 6.75
N ASP A 109 2.25 -0.70 6.58
CA ASP A 109 3.05 -0.01 7.59
C ASP A 109 2.17 0.32 8.81
N SER A 110 2.77 0.34 9.99
CA SER A 110 2.05 0.35 11.29
C SER A 110 1.28 1.64 11.58
N ASP A 111 1.49 2.69 10.81
CA ASP A 111 0.86 4.01 10.89
C ASP A 111 -0.24 4.25 9.83
N ILE A 112 -0.43 3.31 8.92
CA ILE A 112 -1.45 3.40 7.87
C ILE A 112 -2.84 3.12 8.43
N VAL A 113 -3.77 4.03 8.20
CA VAL A 113 -5.20 3.84 8.49
C VAL A 113 -5.94 3.41 7.21
N PHE A 114 -6.61 2.29 7.29
CA PHE A 114 -7.33 1.69 6.15
C PHE A 114 -8.64 1.05 6.63
N ASN A 115 -9.47 0.60 5.70
CA ASN A 115 -10.65 -0.21 5.97
C ASN A 115 -10.69 -1.45 5.07
N THR A 116 -11.61 -2.36 5.33
CA THR A 116 -11.78 -3.61 4.57
C THR A 116 -12.03 -3.36 3.08
N GLU A 117 -12.78 -2.31 2.73
CA GLU A 117 -13.08 -1.97 1.34
C GLU A 117 -11.81 -1.64 0.54
N LYS A 118 -10.84 -0.95 1.16
CA LYS A 118 -9.56 -0.64 0.51
C LYS A 118 -8.76 -1.89 0.16
N PHE A 119 -8.79 -2.91 1.00
CA PHE A 119 -8.20 -4.20 0.68
C PHE A 119 -8.89 -4.82 -0.55
N TYR A 120 -10.22 -4.88 -0.57
CA TYR A 120 -10.94 -5.44 -1.70
C TYR A 120 -10.77 -4.65 -3.00
N GLN A 121 -10.61 -3.33 -2.91
CA GLN A 121 -10.25 -2.51 -4.08
C GLN A 121 -8.91 -2.94 -4.68
N LEU A 122 -7.89 -3.23 -3.86
CA LEU A 122 -6.60 -3.74 -4.34
C LEU A 122 -6.76 -5.11 -5.03
N ILE A 123 -7.55 -6.02 -4.46
CA ILE A 123 -7.81 -7.32 -5.07
C ILE A 123 -8.54 -7.18 -6.42
N LEU A 124 -9.50 -6.27 -6.52
CA LEU A 124 -10.26 -6.03 -7.75
C LEU A 124 -9.45 -5.38 -8.87
N MET A 125 -8.30 -4.79 -8.56
CA MET A 125 -7.38 -4.31 -9.59
C MET A 125 -6.81 -5.46 -10.44
N ASP A 126 -6.78 -6.68 -9.91
CA ASP A 126 -6.31 -7.90 -10.59
C ASP A 126 -4.95 -7.71 -11.27
N GLN A 127 -4.00 -7.15 -10.52
CA GLN A 127 -2.65 -6.87 -10.97
C GLN A 127 -1.64 -7.65 -10.14
N ASP A 128 -0.50 -8.02 -10.73
CA ASP A 128 0.60 -8.69 -10.04
C ASP A 128 1.14 -7.85 -8.88
N ILE A 129 1.13 -6.52 -9.05
CA ILE A 129 1.50 -5.54 -8.02
C ILE A 129 0.47 -4.42 -8.03
N ALA A 130 -0.19 -4.20 -6.90
CA ALA A 130 -1.12 -3.10 -6.69
C ALA A 130 -0.75 -2.33 -5.42
N SER A 131 -0.92 -1.03 -5.42
CA SER A 131 -0.66 -0.16 -4.28
C SER A 131 -1.82 0.81 -4.07
N GLY A 132 -2.18 1.01 -2.80
CA GLY A 132 -3.01 2.13 -2.39
C GLY A 132 -2.18 3.38 -2.20
N TRP A 133 -2.81 4.53 -2.35
CA TRP A 133 -2.28 5.81 -1.90
C TRP A 133 -3.00 6.25 -0.62
N TYR A 134 -2.36 7.08 0.17
CA TYR A 134 -2.91 7.58 1.44
C TYR A 134 -2.60 9.07 1.60
N CYS A 135 -3.38 9.73 2.45
CA CYS A 135 -3.09 11.10 2.87
C CYS A 135 -2.11 11.08 4.03
N THR A 136 -1.28 12.10 4.09
CA THR A 136 -0.45 12.38 5.26
C THR A 136 -1.29 12.87 6.42
N GLU A 137 -0.71 13.05 7.59
CA GLU A 137 -1.42 13.42 8.84
C GLU A 137 -2.19 14.75 8.71
N ASP A 138 -1.78 15.63 7.78
CA ASP A 138 -2.47 16.89 7.50
C ASP A 138 -3.85 16.71 6.81
N GLY A 139 -4.15 15.51 6.32
CA GLY A 139 -5.38 15.17 5.62
C GLY A 139 -5.55 15.84 4.26
N GLN A 140 -4.54 16.51 3.75
CA GLN A 140 -4.57 17.26 2.48
C GLN A 140 -3.52 16.75 1.49
N THR A 141 -2.32 16.48 1.96
CA THR A 141 -1.22 15.98 1.14
C THR A 141 -1.34 14.47 0.94
N THR A 142 -1.08 13.99 -0.26
CA THR A 142 -1.12 12.55 -0.55
C THR A 142 0.30 11.95 -0.60
N SER A 143 0.39 10.62 -0.53
CA SER A 143 1.66 9.90 -0.75
C SER A 143 2.11 9.90 -2.22
N VAL A 144 1.27 10.40 -3.13
CA VAL A 144 1.59 10.50 -4.55
C VAL A 144 2.41 11.76 -4.79
N ALA A 145 3.60 11.61 -5.35
CA ALA A 145 4.48 12.72 -5.68
C ALA A 145 4.67 12.81 -7.20
N HIS A 146 4.82 14.05 -7.69
CA HIS A 146 5.20 14.28 -9.07
C HIS A 146 6.68 13.98 -9.28
N TRP A 147 7.00 13.35 -10.39
CA TRP A 147 8.39 13.23 -10.82
C TRP A 147 9.00 14.61 -11.06
N MET A 148 10.22 14.81 -10.58
CA MET A 148 10.99 16.03 -10.78
C MET A 148 12.36 15.67 -11.35
N GLU A 149 12.89 16.53 -12.22
CA GLU A 149 14.27 16.42 -12.66
C GLU A 149 15.23 16.77 -11.49
N GLU A 150 16.45 16.27 -11.55
CA GLU A 150 17.40 16.40 -10.44
C GLU A 150 17.68 17.86 -10.05
N ASP A 151 17.78 18.74 -11.04
CA ASP A 151 18.02 20.15 -10.79
C ASP A 151 16.81 20.84 -10.13
N ASP A 152 15.59 20.50 -10.54
CA ASP A 152 14.36 21.01 -9.95
C ASP A 152 14.20 20.52 -8.51
N PHE A 153 14.50 19.23 -8.26
CA PHE A 153 14.49 18.66 -6.91
C PHE A 153 15.49 19.37 -5.98
N ARG A 154 16.72 19.60 -6.46
CA ARG A 154 17.75 20.33 -5.69
C ARG A 154 17.33 21.79 -5.41
N ASN A 155 16.78 22.48 -6.41
CA ASN A 155 16.32 23.87 -6.28
C ASN A 155 15.11 23.97 -5.33
N ASN A 156 14.29 22.91 -5.21
CA ASN A 156 13.18 22.82 -4.27
C ASN A 156 13.62 22.33 -2.86
N GLY A 157 14.90 22.42 -2.53
CA GLY A 157 15.44 22.04 -1.23
C GLY A 157 15.41 20.54 -0.94
N GLY A 158 15.34 19.70 -1.97
CA GLY A 158 15.28 18.24 -1.83
C GLY A 158 13.87 17.71 -1.47
N VAL A 159 12.84 18.50 -1.69
CA VAL A 159 11.44 18.13 -1.41
C VAL A 159 10.71 17.86 -2.72
N MET A 160 9.97 16.74 -2.78
CA MET A 160 9.10 16.45 -3.91
C MET A 160 7.76 17.20 -3.82
N ASN A 161 7.20 17.52 -4.97
CA ASN A 161 5.85 18.08 -5.03
C ASN A 161 4.84 16.93 -4.95
N HIS A 162 3.97 16.98 -3.97
CA HIS A 162 2.93 15.98 -3.75
C HIS A 162 1.58 16.44 -4.30
N GLU A 163 0.76 15.48 -4.72
CA GLU A 163 -0.65 15.73 -5.01
C GLU A 163 -1.39 16.12 -3.73
N THR A 164 -2.29 17.09 -3.85
CA THR A 164 -3.19 17.51 -2.78
C THR A 164 -4.61 17.07 -3.09
N LEU A 165 -5.41 16.85 -2.05
CA LEU A 165 -6.85 16.70 -2.17
C LEU A 165 -7.46 18.10 -2.32
N GLU A 166 -8.14 18.36 -3.45
CA GLU A 166 -8.99 19.54 -3.64
C GLU A 166 -10.38 19.32 -3.05
#